data_a25a934334877792653db678e201402f
#
_entry.id   a25a934334877792653db678e201402f
#
_cell.length_a   1.000
_cell.length_b   1.000
_cell.length_c   1.000
_cell.angle_alpha   90.00
_cell.angle_beta   90.00
_cell.angle_gamma   90.00
#
_symmetry.space_group_name_H-M   'P 1'
#
loop_
_entity.id
_entity.type
_entity.pdbx_description
1 polymer ?
#
loop_
_entity_poly.entity_id
_entity_poly.type
_entity_poly.pdbx_seq_one_letter_code
_entity_poly.pdbx_strand_id
1 'polypeptide(L)'
;MYIKTLTIQGFKSYRDQTQIEPFSPRHNVVVGRNGSGKSNFFAAIRFVLSDAYTSISKEERQALLHEGVSTAQTMSAYVEIIFDNTDNRFPTGREEVILRRTIGVKKDEYSLDKKSASKADVMNLLESAGFSKSNPYYIVPQGRITALTNAKDHERLALLKEVAGTKVYEQRRAESLRIMEETEAKRNKIVELLEYIDTRLSELEEEKEELKEFQDKDKDRR
;
A
#
# COMPACT_ATOMS: atom_id res chain seq x y z
N MET A 1 12.79 -8.65 -14.58
CA MET A 1 12.08 -7.36 -14.61
C MET A 1 13.06 -6.20 -14.54
N TYR A 2 12.95 -5.20 -15.41
CA TYR A 2 13.72 -3.94 -15.39
C TYR A 2 12.90 -2.81 -16.00
N ILE A 3 13.31 -1.57 -15.80
CA ILE A 3 12.68 -0.42 -16.45
C ILE A 3 13.12 -0.40 -17.91
N LYS A 4 12.18 -0.54 -18.86
CA LYS A 4 12.46 -0.52 -20.28
C LYS A 4 12.55 0.90 -20.81
N THR A 5 11.56 1.74 -20.50
CA THR A 5 11.53 3.16 -20.88
C THR A 5 10.91 4.01 -19.78
N LEU A 6 11.26 5.29 -19.78
CA LEU A 6 10.73 6.30 -18.88
C LEU A 6 10.30 7.52 -19.69
N THR A 7 9.08 7.97 -19.50
CA THR A 7 8.56 9.21 -20.10
C THR A 7 8.18 10.19 -19.02
N ILE A 8 8.63 11.42 -19.13
CA ILE A 8 8.41 12.49 -18.15
C ILE A 8 7.85 13.71 -18.86
N GLN A 9 6.82 14.33 -18.30
CA GLN A 9 6.29 15.61 -18.80
C GLN A 9 5.78 16.49 -17.66
N GLY A 10 6.06 17.77 -17.74
CA GLY A 10 5.58 18.76 -16.78
C GLY A 10 6.14 18.62 -15.37
N PHE A 11 7.13 17.76 -15.15
CA PHE A 11 7.65 17.39 -13.83
C PHE A 11 9.00 18.08 -13.56
N LYS A 12 9.06 18.93 -12.54
CA LYS A 12 10.28 19.67 -12.12
C LYS A 12 10.98 20.35 -13.31
N SER A 13 12.16 19.90 -13.71
CA SER A 13 12.92 20.46 -14.83
C SER A 13 12.45 20.02 -16.22
N TYR A 14 11.55 19.04 -16.29
CA TYR A 14 11.02 18.48 -17.54
C TYR A 14 9.72 19.16 -17.95
N ARG A 15 9.80 20.21 -18.79
CA ARG A 15 8.63 20.92 -19.29
C ARG A 15 7.87 20.09 -20.32
N ASP A 16 8.58 19.76 -21.38
CA ASP A 16 8.01 19.05 -22.54
C ASP A 16 8.12 17.53 -22.32
N GLN A 17 7.32 16.79 -23.08
CA GLN A 17 7.38 15.34 -23.03
C GLN A 17 8.79 14.87 -23.45
N THR A 18 9.48 14.28 -22.50
CA THR A 18 10.81 13.71 -22.68
C THR A 18 10.72 12.21 -22.50
N GLN A 19 10.92 11.47 -23.56
CA GLN A 19 11.07 10.03 -23.52
C GLN A 19 12.54 9.68 -23.44
N ILE A 20 12.93 8.95 -22.41
CA ILE A 20 14.30 8.49 -22.26
C ILE A 20 14.50 7.26 -23.14
N GLU A 21 15.67 7.16 -23.77
CA GLU A 21 16.07 5.99 -24.54
C GLU A 21 15.93 4.69 -23.74
N PRO A 22 15.68 3.55 -24.41
CA PRO A 22 15.54 2.29 -23.73
C PRO A 22 16.74 1.97 -22.83
N PHE A 23 16.43 1.58 -21.60
CA PHE A 23 17.45 1.20 -20.63
C PHE A 23 18.03 -0.18 -20.95
N SER A 24 19.30 -0.36 -20.64
CA SER A 24 19.93 -1.68 -20.60
C SER A 24 19.31 -2.52 -19.47
N PRO A 25 19.09 -3.82 -19.68
CA PRO A 25 18.63 -4.72 -18.61
C PRO A 25 19.67 -4.93 -17.49
N ARG A 26 20.89 -4.46 -17.67
CA ARG A 26 22.00 -4.60 -16.70
C ARG A 26 22.25 -3.29 -15.96
N HIS A 27 23.19 -2.49 -16.43
CA HIS A 27 23.61 -1.27 -15.78
C HIS A 27 23.34 -0.06 -16.68
N ASN A 28 22.87 1.01 -16.08
CA ASN A 28 22.65 2.30 -16.72
C ASN A 28 23.31 3.37 -15.88
N VAL A 29 23.96 4.33 -16.51
CA VAL A 29 24.65 5.43 -15.85
C VAL A 29 24.13 6.75 -16.40
N VAL A 30 23.65 7.61 -15.52
CA VAL A 30 23.21 8.96 -15.87
C VAL A 30 24.31 9.94 -15.50
N VAL A 31 24.91 10.56 -16.51
CA VAL A 31 26.00 11.51 -16.35
C VAL A 31 25.55 12.93 -16.74
N GLY A 32 26.17 13.92 -16.16
CA GLY A 32 25.90 15.33 -16.47
C GLY A 32 26.50 16.29 -15.43
N ARG A 33 26.53 17.56 -15.76
CA ARG A 33 27.03 18.62 -14.86
C ARG A 33 26.12 18.77 -13.63
N ASN A 34 26.64 19.39 -12.58
CA ASN A 34 25.81 19.77 -11.44
C ASN A 34 24.71 20.75 -11.90
N GLY A 35 23.48 20.55 -11.41
CA GLY A 35 22.32 21.33 -11.87
C GLY A 35 21.66 20.85 -13.16
N SER A 36 22.19 19.85 -13.88
CA SER A 36 21.62 19.34 -15.14
C SER A 36 20.32 18.55 -15.02
N GLY A 37 19.78 18.38 -13.81
CA GLY A 37 18.51 17.66 -13.60
C GLY A 37 18.65 16.17 -13.27
N LYS A 38 19.86 15.63 -13.05
CA LYS A 38 20.05 14.22 -12.64
C LYS A 38 19.20 13.81 -11.44
N SER A 39 19.15 14.66 -10.42
CA SER A 39 18.33 14.43 -9.23
C SER A 39 16.82 14.48 -9.55
N ASN A 40 16.40 15.26 -10.52
CA ASN A 40 15.00 15.34 -10.95
C ASN A 40 14.59 14.09 -11.75
N PHE A 41 15.51 13.53 -12.53
CA PHE A 41 15.33 12.23 -13.17
C PHE A 41 15.10 11.11 -12.14
N PHE A 42 15.95 11.05 -11.12
CA PHE A 42 15.81 10.10 -10.03
C PHE A 42 14.51 10.32 -9.23
N ALA A 43 14.15 11.61 -9.00
CA ALA A 43 12.90 11.96 -8.33
C ALA A 43 11.66 11.53 -9.14
N ALA A 44 11.73 11.54 -10.48
CA ALA A 44 10.64 11.07 -11.34
C ALA A 44 10.40 9.55 -11.16
N ILE A 45 11.45 8.73 -11.14
CA ILE A 45 11.33 7.30 -10.87
C ILE A 45 10.74 7.07 -9.48
N ARG A 46 11.27 7.77 -8.47
CA ARG A 46 10.79 7.70 -7.10
C ARG A 46 9.33 8.13 -6.95
N PHE A 47 8.89 9.12 -7.72
CA PHE A 47 7.52 9.62 -7.72
C PHE A 47 6.49 8.53 -8.11
N VAL A 48 6.84 7.66 -9.04
CA VAL A 48 5.96 6.56 -9.49
C VAL A 48 6.03 5.36 -8.56
N LEU A 49 7.23 4.97 -8.12
CA LEU A 49 7.48 3.72 -7.43
C LEU A 49 7.38 3.79 -5.91
N SER A 50 7.38 4.99 -5.32
CA SER A 50 7.51 5.16 -3.88
C SER A 50 6.32 5.87 -3.27
N ASP A 51 5.95 5.45 -2.08
CA ASP A 51 4.99 6.13 -1.21
C ASP A 51 5.50 7.49 -0.66
N ALA A 52 6.73 7.86 -0.96
CA ALA A 52 7.31 9.11 -0.46
C ALA A 52 6.51 10.38 -0.81
N TYR A 53 5.61 10.26 -1.78
CA TYR A 53 4.74 11.34 -2.24
C TYR A 53 3.25 11.04 -2.02
N THR A 54 2.89 10.26 -1.01
CA THR A 54 1.50 9.84 -0.78
C THR A 54 0.66 10.85 0.00
N SER A 55 1.30 11.63 0.85
CA SER A 55 0.65 12.65 1.68
C SER A 55 1.37 13.97 1.48
N ILE A 56 1.29 14.50 0.26
CA ILE A 56 1.92 15.78 -0.11
C ILE A 56 0.95 16.93 0.05
N SER A 57 1.42 18.00 0.67
CA SER A 57 0.69 19.25 0.79
C SER A 57 0.45 19.89 -0.60
N LYS A 58 -0.39 20.91 -0.64
CA LYS A 58 -0.64 21.64 -1.90
C LYS A 58 0.62 22.30 -2.43
N GLU A 59 1.43 22.84 -1.55
CA GLU A 59 2.70 23.51 -1.85
C GLU A 59 3.73 22.51 -2.40
N GLU A 60 3.83 21.35 -1.80
CA GLU A 60 4.70 20.26 -2.27
C GLU A 60 4.26 19.73 -3.64
N ARG A 61 2.95 19.65 -3.91
CA ARG A 61 2.44 19.30 -5.24
C ARG A 61 2.86 20.31 -6.28
N GLN A 62 2.75 21.58 -5.96
CA GLN A 62 3.16 22.66 -6.86
C GLN A 62 4.66 22.59 -7.14
N ALA A 63 5.49 22.28 -6.13
CA ALA A 63 6.92 22.09 -6.30
C ALA A 63 7.33 20.86 -7.15
N LEU A 64 6.40 19.93 -7.41
CA LEU A 64 6.60 18.83 -8.35
C LEU A 64 6.28 19.21 -9.80
N LEU A 65 5.45 20.21 -10.01
CA LEU A 65 5.11 20.71 -11.34
C LEU A 65 6.27 21.55 -11.88
N HIS A 66 6.41 21.59 -13.20
CA HIS A 66 7.41 22.40 -13.84
C HIS A 66 7.09 23.90 -13.62
N GLU A 67 8.01 24.60 -12.97
CA GLU A 67 8.00 26.06 -12.85
C GLU A 67 9.01 26.64 -13.84
N GLY A 68 8.50 27.13 -14.97
CA GLY A 68 9.32 27.80 -15.97
C GLY A 68 9.25 29.32 -15.84
N VAL A 69 10.18 30.00 -16.48
CA VAL A 69 10.23 31.48 -16.55
C VAL A 69 9.07 32.07 -17.36
N SER A 70 8.30 31.22 -18.07
CA SER A 70 7.16 31.66 -18.87
C SER A 70 5.87 31.73 -18.04
N THR A 71 4.99 32.68 -18.37
CA THR A 71 3.71 32.96 -17.73
C THR A 71 2.68 31.80 -17.74
N ALA A 72 2.93 30.75 -18.49
CA ALA A 72 2.05 29.58 -18.56
C ALA A 72 2.40 28.57 -17.44
N GLN A 73 1.56 28.53 -16.40
CA GLN A 73 1.67 27.52 -15.36
C GLN A 73 1.38 26.12 -15.89
N THR A 74 2.24 25.18 -15.57
CA THR A 74 2.02 23.76 -15.84
C THR A 74 0.91 23.25 -14.93
N MET A 75 -0.24 22.88 -15.49
CA MET A 75 -1.43 22.46 -14.73
C MET A 75 -1.35 21.03 -14.27
N SER A 76 -0.57 20.19 -14.95
CA SER A 76 -0.38 18.77 -14.63
C SER A 76 0.97 18.26 -15.10
N ALA A 77 1.48 17.29 -14.37
CA ALA A 77 2.68 16.55 -14.72
C ALA A 77 2.38 15.05 -14.70
N TYR A 78 3.07 14.29 -15.54
CA TYR A 78 3.02 12.85 -15.44
C TYR A 78 4.39 12.23 -15.61
N VAL A 79 4.52 11.06 -15.00
CA VAL A 79 5.66 10.18 -15.19
C VAL A 79 5.11 8.79 -15.53
N GLU A 80 5.59 8.22 -16.61
CA GLU A 80 5.24 6.89 -17.09
C GLU A 80 6.48 6.01 -17.15
N ILE A 81 6.36 4.82 -16.57
CA ILE A 81 7.40 3.79 -16.60
C ILE A 81 6.84 2.57 -17.32
N ILE A 82 7.57 2.08 -18.30
CA ILE A 82 7.30 0.80 -18.94
C ILE A 82 8.32 -0.20 -18.40
N PHE A 83 7.81 -1.27 -17.79
CA PHE A 83 8.61 -2.38 -17.30
C PHE A 83 8.63 -3.52 -18.28
N ASP A 84 9.79 -4.13 -18.46
CA ASP A 84 9.89 -5.49 -18.96
C ASP A 84 9.43 -6.44 -17.86
N ASN A 85 8.50 -7.31 -18.17
CA ASN A 85 7.90 -8.26 -17.22
C ASN A 85 7.94 -9.70 -17.76
N THR A 86 8.92 -10.02 -18.58
CA THR A 86 9.08 -11.36 -19.17
C THR A 86 9.26 -12.45 -18.12
N ASP A 87 9.77 -12.10 -16.94
CA ASP A 87 9.88 -12.97 -15.76
C ASP A 87 8.59 -13.06 -14.92
N ASN A 88 7.49 -12.44 -15.39
CA ASN A 88 6.18 -12.39 -14.73
C ASN A 88 6.21 -11.97 -13.25
N ARG A 89 7.12 -11.09 -12.90
CA ARG A 89 7.27 -10.58 -11.52
C ARG A 89 6.08 -9.71 -11.11
N PHE A 90 5.50 -8.97 -12.05
CA PHE A 90 4.14 -8.46 -11.91
C PHE A 90 3.18 -9.55 -12.37
N PRO A 91 2.26 -10.03 -11.52
CA PRO A 91 1.36 -11.13 -11.84
C PRO A 91 0.20 -10.67 -12.76
N THR A 92 0.54 -9.99 -13.86
CA THR A 92 -0.41 -9.46 -14.85
C THR A 92 -0.57 -10.38 -16.04
N GLY A 93 0.32 -11.37 -16.21
CA GLY A 93 0.37 -12.25 -17.39
C GLY A 93 0.79 -11.53 -18.68
N ARG A 94 1.37 -10.34 -18.60
CA ARG A 94 1.83 -9.54 -19.75
C ARG A 94 3.34 -9.41 -19.73
N GLU A 95 3.96 -9.38 -20.90
CA GLU A 95 5.40 -9.18 -21.06
C GLU A 95 5.83 -7.74 -20.74
N GLU A 96 4.93 -6.77 -20.84
CA GLU A 96 5.18 -5.38 -20.48
C GLU A 96 4.08 -4.88 -19.53
N VAL A 97 4.48 -4.05 -18.58
CA VAL A 97 3.57 -3.37 -17.65
C VAL A 97 3.84 -1.87 -17.72
N ILE A 98 2.80 -1.11 -18.02
CA ILE A 98 2.87 0.35 -18.13
C ILE A 98 2.25 0.97 -16.90
N LEU A 99 3.06 1.64 -16.10
CA LEU A 99 2.63 2.35 -14.91
C LEU A 99 2.83 3.85 -15.09
N ARG A 100 1.73 4.61 -15.00
CA ARG A 100 1.76 6.07 -15.06
C ARG A 100 1.16 6.66 -13.81
N ARG A 101 1.79 7.69 -13.29
CA ARG A 101 1.22 8.58 -12.27
C ARG A 101 1.14 9.99 -12.79
N THR A 102 -0.04 10.58 -12.70
CA THR A 102 -0.34 11.95 -13.11
C THR A 102 -0.66 12.78 -11.88
N ILE A 103 0.00 13.91 -11.72
CA ILE A 103 -0.25 14.86 -10.65
C ILE A 103 -0.64 16.22 -11.23
N GLY A 104 -1.59 16.87 -10.60
CA GLY A 104 -1.99 18.23 -10.86
C GLY A 104 -2.30 18.95 -9.56
N VAL A 105 -2.70 20.20 -9.63
CA VAL A 105 -3.01 21.01 -8.44
C VAL A 105 -4.06 20.34 -7.54
N LYS A 106 -5.05 19.66 -8.14
CA LYS A 106 -6.15 18.96 -7.43
C LYS A 106 -6.22 17.47 -7.71
N LYS A 107 -5.38 16.93 -8.62
CA LYS A 107 -5.46 15.55 -9.08
C LYS A 107 -4.20 14.77 -8.72
N ASP A 108 -4.37 13.52 -8.34
CA ASP A 108 -3.31 12.53 -8.18
C ASP A 108 -3.89 11.18 -8.65
N GLU A 109 -3.58 10.81 -9.87
CA GLU A 109 -4.21 9.70 -10.58
C GLU A 109 -3.16 8.68 -10.99
N TYR A 110 -3.49 7.42 -10.86
CA TYR A 110 -2.69 6.30 -11.34
C TYR A 110 -3.36 5.65 -12.55
N SER A 111 -2.55 5.16 -13.45
CA SER A 111 -2.98 4.37 -14.59
C SER A 111 -2.07 3.16 -14.74
N LEU A 112 -2.67 2.00 -14.90
CA LEU A 112 -2.00 0.74 -15.18
C LEU A 112 -2.45 0.25 -16.56
N ASP A 113 -1.50 0.00 -17.44
CA ASP A 113 -1.75 -0.42 -18.83
C ASP A 113 -2.77 0.49 -19.55
N LYS A 114 -2.60 1.81 -19.36
CA LYS A 114 -3.46 2.87 -19.92
C LYS A 114 -4.90 2.88 -19.37
N LYS A 115 -5.23 2.07 -18.36
CA LYS A 115 -6.51 2.09 -17.66
C LYS A 115 -6.35 2.79 -16.31
N SER A 116 -7.37 3.52 -15.89
CA SER A 116 -7.38 4.12 -14.55
C SER A 116 -7.31 3.02 -13.49
N ALA A 117 -6.45 3.22 -12.50
CA ALA A 117 -6.25 2.28 -11.41
C ALA A 117 -6.30 3.00 -10.06
N SER A 118 -6.80 2.33 -9.04
CA SER A 118 -6.75 2.91 -7.70
C SER A 118 -5.31 2.89 -7.17
N LYS A 119 -5.00 3.85 -6.30
CA LYS A 119 -3.70 3.88 -5.62
C LYS A 119 -3.43 2.57 -4.85
N ALA A 120 -4.45 2.01 -4.22
CA ALA A 120 -4.33 0.77 -3.47
C ALA A 120 -3.94 -0.41 -4.37
N ASP A 121 -4.56 -0.53 -5.54
CA ASP A 121 -4.26 -1.60 -6.51
C ASP A 121 -2.83 -1.50 -7.02
N VAL A 122 -2.39 -0.28 -7.35
CA VAL A 122 -1.01 -0.03 -7.81
C VAL A 122 0.00 -0.35 -6.71
N MET A 123 -0.26 0.06 -5.46
CA MET A 123 0.63 -0.24 -4.35
C MET A 123 0.70 -1.74 -4.06
N ASN A 124 -0.43 -2.44 -4.09
CA ASN A 124 -0.47 -3.89 -3.93
C ASN A 124 0.29 -4.61 -5.06
N LEU A 125 0.16 -4.13 -6.29
CA LEU A 125 0.89 -4.66 -7.44
C LEU A 125 2.40 -4.47 -7.27
N LEU A 126 2.84 -3.28 -6.88
CA LEU A 126 4.25 -2.98 -6.62
C LEU A 126 4.80 -3.85 -5.47
N GLU A 127 4.02 -4.00 -4.40
CA GLU A 127 4.39 -4.83 -3.26
C GLU A 127 4.52 -6.31 -3.64
N SER A 128 3.61 -6.83 -4.48
CA SER A 128 3.69 -8.21 -5.01
C SER A 128 4.94 -8.46 -5.86
N ALA A 129 5.43 -7.44 -6.54
CA ALA A 129 6.67 -7.49 -7.32
C ALA A 129 7.93 -7.27 -6.46
N GLY A 130 7.78 -7.08 -5.14
CA GLY A 130 8.88 -6.89 -4.20
C GLY A 130 9.32 -5.44 -4.02
N PHE A 131 8.54 -4.46 -4.50
CA PHE A 131 8.77 -3.07 -4.17
C PHE A 131 8.18 -2.77 -2.79
N SER A 132 9.03 -2.44 -1.84
CA SER A 132 8.58 -2.14 -0.48
C SER A 132 7.88 -0.78 -0.40
N LYS A 133 6.75 -0.77 0.30
CA LYS A 133 5.95 0.42 0.52
C LYS A 133 6.57 1.36 1.55
N SER A 134 7.02 0.83 2.66
CA SER A 134 7.42 1.60 3.84
C SER A 134 8.89 2.05 3.81
N ASN A 135 9.77 1.30 3.16
CA ASN A 135 11.20 1.60 3.10
C ASN A 135 11.81 1.13 1.77
N PRO A 136 11.71 1.93 0.72
CA PRO A 136 12.15 1.55 -0.62
C PRO A 136 13.67 1.45 -0.69
N TYR A 137 14.22 0.32 -0.27
CA TYR A 137 15.67 0.04 -0.33
C TYR A 137 16.19 -0.11 -1.77
N TYR A 138 15.31 -0.32 -2.73
CA TYR A 138 15.63 -0.32 -4.18
C TYR A 138 15.89 1.09 -4.73
N ILE A 139 15.54 2.14 -3.97
CA ILE A 139 15.84 3.53 -4.28
C ILE A 139 16.68 4.10 -3.14
N VAL A 140 17.95 4.38 -3.41
CA VAL A 140 18.90 4.91 -2.43
C VAL A 140 19.19 6.38 -2.72
N PRO A 141 18.53 7.33 -2.04
CA PRO A 141 18.85 8.75 -2.16
C PRO A 141 20.28 9.05 -1.69
N GLN A 142 20.84 10.12 -2.23
CA GLN A 142 22.14 10.62 -1.80
C GLN A 142 22.16 10.86 -0.27
N GLY A 143 23.19 10.41 0.41
CA GLY A 143 23.34 10.51 1.87
C GLY A 143 22.65 9.40 2.68
N ARG A 144 21.79 8.57 2.08
CA ARG A 144 21.10 7.48 2.79
C ARG A 144 22.05 6.38 3.26
N ILE A 145 23.13 6.14 2.54
CA ILE A 145 24.15 5.14 2.90
C ILE A 145 24.80 5.50 4.24
N THR A 146 25.14 6.77 4.44
CA THR A 146 25.70 7.25 5.71
C THR A 146 24.73 7.06 6.90
N ALA A 147 23.44 7.28 6.70
CA ALA A 147 22.43 7.00 7.70
C ALA A 147 22.36 5.51 8.05
N LEU A 148 22.51 4.62 7.07
CA LEU A 148 22.50 3.18 7.28
C LEU A 148 23.73 2.70 8.07
N THR A 149 24.91 3.26 7.82
CA THR A 149 26.12 2.90 8.58
C THR A 149 26.04 3.33 10.04
N ASN A 150 25.35 4.43 10.33
CA ASN A 150 25.14 4.95 11.68
C ASN A 150 23.86 4.41 12.35
N ALA A 151 23.09 3.56 11.67
CA ALA A 151 21.84 3.00 12.18
C ALA A 151 22.08 2.07 13.38
N LYS A 152 21.19 2.09 14.35
CA LYS A 152 21.20 1.20 15.50
C LYS A 152 20.82 -0.23 15.07
N ASP A 153 21.17 -1.21 15.91
CA ASP A 153 20.97 -2.63 15.55
C ASP A 153 19.50 -2.98 15.27
N HIS A 154 18.57 -2.41 16.01
CA HIS A 154 17.13 -2.63 15.77
C HIS A 154 16.65 -2.03 14.44
N GLU A 155 17.23 -0.92 13.98
CA GLU A 155 16.93 -0.31 12.69
C GLU A 155 17.49 -1.15 11.54
N ARG A 156 18.71 -1.69 11.72
CA ARG A 156 19.33 -2.63 10.76
C ARG A 156 18.52 -3.92 10.67
N LEU A 157 18.08 -4.46 11.81
CA LEU A 157 17.23 -5.65 11.85
C LEU A 157 15.90 -5.40 11.14
N ALA A 158 15.26 -4.23 11.37
CA ALA A 158 14.04 -3.86 10.69
C ALA A 158 14.21 -3.79 9.16
N LEU A 159 15.34 -3.24 8.70
CA LEU A 159 15.69 -3.21 7.28
C LEU A 159 15.91 -4.62 6.71
N LEU A 160 16.63 -5.47 7.42
CA LEU A 160 16.85 -6.88 7.01
C LEU A 160 15.53 -7.64 6.89
N LYS A 161 14.62 -7.49 7.85
CA LYS A 161 13.28 -8.07 7.81
C LYS A 161 12.47 -7.59 6.62
N GLU A 162 12.64 -6.33 6.25
CA GLU A 162 11.95 -5.73 5.10
C GLU A 162 12.50 -6.27 3.77
N VAL A 163 13.83 -6.33 3.63
CA VAL A 163 14.48 -6.92 2.44
C VAL A 163 14.14 -8.40 2.29
N ALA A 164 14.05 -9.13 3.41
CA ALA A 164 13.64 -10.53 3.43
C ALA A 164 12.13 -10.75 3.20
N GLY A 165 11.33 -9.67 3.11
CA GLY A 165 9.88 -9.75 2.94
C GLY A 165 9.11 -10.26 4.18
N THR A 166 9.78 -10.45 5.32
CA THR A 166 9.16 -11.01 6.53
C THR A 166 8.34 -10.00 7.31
N LYS A 167 8.58 -8.71 7.12
CA LYS A 167 7.88 -7.63 7.82
C LYS A 167 6.37 -7.65 7.59
N VAL A 168 5.94 -7.87 6.35
CA VAL A 168 4.52 -7.96 5.99
C VAL A 168 3.86 -9.16 6.66
N TYR A 169 4.57 -10.30 6.69
CA TYR A 169 4.12 -11.48 7.40
C TYR A 169 3.96 -11.23 8.91
N GLU A 170 4.93 -10.59 9.55
CA GLU A 170 4.87 -10.26 10.98
C GLU A 170 3.69 -9.35 11.32
N GLN A 171 3.44 -8.34 10.47
CA GLN A 171 2.30 -7.44 10.64
C GLN A 171 0.96 -8.17 10.52
N ARG A 172 0.79 -9.00 9.47
CA ARG A 172 -0.43 -9.79 9.28
C ARG A 172 -0.63 -10.82 10.39
N ARG A 173 0.47 -11.44 10.85
CA ARG A 173 0.42 -12.36 12.00
C ARG A 173 -0.06 -11.67 13.27
N ALA A 174 0.50 -10.50 13.58
CA ALA A 174 0.08 -9.73 14.75
C ALA A 174 -1.40 -9.31 14.69
N GLU A 175 -1.87 -8.87 13.53
CA GLU A 175 -3.27 -8.53 13.29
C GLU A 175 -4.19 -9.76 13.44
N SER A 176 -3.80 -10.90 12.87
CA SER A 176 -4.55 -12.15 12.99
C SER A 176 -4.64 -12.62 14.44
N LEU A 177 -3.56 -12.54 15.21
CA LEU A 177 -3.58 -12.89 16.63
C LEU A 177 -4.53 -12.00 17.42
N ARG A 178 -4.53 -10.69 17.18
CA ARG A 178 -5.46 -9.76 17.81
C ARG A 178 -6.92 -10.11 17.50
N ILE A 179 -7.22 -10.40 16.22
CA ILE A 179 -8.58 -10.81 15.81
C ILE A 179 -8.97 -12.13 16.48
N MET A 180 -8.05 -13.07 16.63
CA MET A 180 -8.29 -14.33 17.35
C MET A 180 -8.64 -14.08 18.81
N GLU A 181 -7.90 -13.25 19.53
CA GLU A 181 -8.16 -12.89 20.93
C GLU A 181 -9.53 -12.20 21.09
N GLU A 182 -9.86 -11.25 20.22
CA GLU A 182 -11.16 -10.59 20.21
C GLU A 182 -12.31 -11.57 19.94
N THR A 183 -12.10 -12.52 19.04
CA THR A 183 -13.09 -13.55 18.69
C THR A 183 -13.29 -14.55 19.84
N GLU A 184 -12.20 -14.96 20.49
CA GLU A 184 -12.23 -15.81 21.68
C GLU A 184 -13.04 -15.15 22.81
N ALA A 185 -12.78 -13.88 23.07
CA ALA A 185 -13.53 -13.13 24.08
C ALA A 185 -15.03 -13.03 23.75
N LYS A 186 -15.37 -12.84 22.47
CA LYS A 186 -16.78 -12.85 22.04
C LYS A 186 -17.40 -14.24 22.18
N ARG A 187 -16.69 -15.30 21.82
CA ARG A 187 -17.13 -16.68 21.99
C ARG A 187 -17.44 -16.99 23.45
N ASN A 188 -16.56 -16.61 24.37
CA ASN A 188 -16.75 -16.86 25.78
C ASN A 188 -18.02 -16.17 26.33
N LYS A 189 -18.27 -14.91 25.92
CA LYS A 189 -19.52 -14.22 26.27
C LYS A 189 -20.77 -14.92 25.74
N ILE A 190 -20.70 -15.48 24.54
CA ILE A 190 -21.82 -16.26 23.96
C ILE A 190 -22.06 -17.54 24.76
N VAL A 191 -21.00 -18.23 25.18
CA VAL A 191 -21.10 -19.44 26.02
C VAL A 191 -21.76 -19.10 27.37
N GLU A 192 -21.30 -18.05 28.04
CA GLU A 192 -21.91 -17.58 29.30
C GLU A 192 -23.41 -17.25 29.13
N LEU A 193 -23.77 -16.60 28.02
CA LEU A 193 -25.16 -16.29 27.72
C LEU A 193 -26.00 -17.55 27.44
N LEU A 194 -25.42 -18.53 26.76
CA LEU A 194 -26.13 -19.82 26.53
C LEU A 194 -26.35 -20.58 27.82
N GLU A 195 -25.36 -20.66 28.70
CA GLU A 195 -25.49 -21.25 30.03
C GLU A 195 -26.60 -20.58 30.86
N TYR A 196 -26.67 -19.26 30.82
CA TYR A 196 -27.74 -18.50 31.47
C TYR A 196 -29.11 -18.83 30.88
N ILE A 197 -29.22 -18.89 29.56
CA ILE A 197 -30.50 -19.23 28.86
C ILE A 197 -30.91 -20.64 29.20
N ASP A 198 -30.02 -21.63 29.19
CA ASP A 198 -30.31 -23.02 29.53
C ASP A 198 -30.81 -23.15 30.98
N THR A 199 -30.16 -22.46 31.91
CA THR A 199 -30.61 -22.43 33.31
C THR A 199 -32.02 -21.84 33.40
N ARG A 200 -32.31 -20.74 32.71
CA ARG A 200 -33.62 -20.09 32.75
C ARG A 200 -34.71 -20.93 32.08
N LEU A 201 -34.38 -21.64 31.02
CA LEU A 201 -35.30 -22.59 30.37
C LEU A 201 -35.67 -23.74 31.32
N SER A 202 -34.71 -24.30 32.04
CA SER A 202 -34.95 -25.35 33.04
C SER A 202 -35.91 -24.87 34.15
N GLU A 203 -35.66 -23.66 34.69
CA GLU A 203 -36.57 -23.06 35.68
C GLU A 203 -38.01 -22.87 35.15
N LEU A 204 -38.13 -22.39 33.90
CA LEU A 204 -39.44 -22.21 33.27
C LEU A 204 -40.17 -23.55 32.98
N GLU A 205 -39.42 -24.61 32.69
CA GLU A 205 -39.98 -25.94 32.51
C GLU A 205 -40.55 -26.47 33.84
N GLU A 206 -39.84 -26.30 34.96
CA GLU A 206 -40.33 -26.66 36.30
C GLU A 206 -41.58 -25.84 36.66
N GLU A 207 -41.57 -24.51 36.51
CA GLU A 207 -42.74 -23.66 36.75
C GLU A 207 -43.97 -24.06 35.90
N LYS A 208 -43.75 -24.50 34.66
CA LYS A 208 -44.79 -24.98 33.75
C LYS A 208 -45.41 -26.30 34.26
N GLU A 209 -44.61 -27.21 34.75
CA GLU A 209 -45.08 -28.46 35.31
C GLU A 209 -45.92 -28.22 36.58
N GLU A 210 -45.45 -27.38 37.49
CA GLU A 210 -46.17 -26.97 38.69
C GLU A 210 -47.53 -26.32 38.33
N LEU A 211 -47.55 -25.44 37.34
CA LEU A 211 -48.79 -24.80 36.87
C LEU A 211 -49.77 -25.81 36.30
N LYS A 212 -49.27 -26.79 35.57
CA LYS A 212 -50.11 -27.86 34.99
C LYS A 212 -50.70 -28.73 36.08
N GLU A 213 -49.93 -29.14 37.07
CA GLU A 213 -50.42 -29.86 38.21
C GLU A 213 -51.50 -29.10 38.99
N PHE A 214 -51.29 -27.79 39.18
CA PHE A 214 -52.28 -26.92 39.81
C PHE A 214 -53.58 -26.86 39.02
N GLN A 215 -53.51 -26.73 37.69
CA GLN A 215 -54.70 -26.71 36.81
C GLN A 215 -55.47 -28.02 36.82
N ASP A 216 -54.76 -29.12 36.86
CA ASP A 216 -55.43 -30.47 36.92
C ASP A 216 -56.08 -30.66 38.28
N LYS A 217 -55.49 -30.30 39.37
CA LYS A 217 -56.09 -30.33 40.71
C LYS A 217 -57.32 -29.41 40.86
N ASP A 218 -57.29 -28.21 40.19
CA ASP A 218 -58.40 -27.28 40.19
C ASP A 218 -59.60 -27.79 39.36
N LYS A 219 -59.33 -28.53 38.29
CA LYS A 219 -60.40 -29.25 37.51
C LYS A 219 -61.04 -30.35 38.29
N ASP A 220 -60.27 -31.15 39.01
CA ASP A 220 -60.82 -32.26 39.82
C ASP A 220 -61.61 -31.76 41.01
N ARG A 221 -61.38 -30.52 41.43
CA ARG A 221 -62.06 -29.85 42.53
C ARG A 221 -63.45 -29.29 42.13
N ARG A 222 -63.66 -28.97 40.87
CA ARG A 222 -64.91 -28.44 40.28
C ARG A 222 -65.85 -29.55 39.87
#